data_ed444471deb1c7d98947465497a45a3c
#
_entry.id   ed444471deb1c7d98947465497a45a3c
#
_cell.length_a   1.000
_cell.length_b   1.000
_cell.length_c   1.000
_cell.angle_alpha   90.00
_cell.angle_beta   90.00
_cell.angle_gamma   90.00
#
_symmetry.space_group_name_H-M   'P 1'
#
loop_
_entity.id
_entity.type
_entity.pdbx_description
1 polymer ?
#
loop_
_entity_poly.entity_id
_entity_poly.type
_entity_poly.pdbx_seq_one_letter_code
_entity_poly.pdbx_strand_id
1 'polypeptide(L)'
;MKFHGFLWYLTAIVLFFVIGVSNVTSKSNVCLPLTEEEKIEKLLKKVGLLQGSFIRNGESHTAEEAEKHLRYKLKEAKNSFFAPDPKEWTAKLFIEKIASKSFLSGTAYQIKFVDGKETKSADWLSAELKKIEFCL
;
A
#
# COMPACT_ATOMS: atom_id res chain seq x y z
N MET A 1 16.21 -2.82 -91.29
CA MET A 1 17.50 -2.21 -90.95
C MET A 1 17.33 -1.19 -89.86
N LYS A 2 18.19 -1.25 -88.90
CA LYS A 2 18.41 -0.38 -87.77
C LYS A 2 17.73 -0.80 -86.44
N PHE A 3 18.53 -1.47 -85.63
CA PHE A 3 18.38 -1.74 -84.20
C PHE A 3 18.45 -0.45 -83.46
N HIS A 4 17.49 -0.23 -82.60
CA HIS A 4 17.64 0.78 -81.56
C HIS A 4 17.47 0.09 -80.18
N GLY A 5 18.52 0.16 -79.44
CA GLY A 5 18.70 -0.46 -78.14
C GLY A 5 17.64 -0.02 -77.12
N PHE A 6 17.07 -0.99 -76.53
CA PHE A 6 16.17 -0.82 -75.41
C PHE A 6 17.02 -0.71 -74.10
N LEU A 7 17.21 0.52 -73.66
CA LEU A 7 17.95 0.79 -72.51
C LEU A 7 17.05 0.43 -71.31
N TRP A 8 17.40 -0.63 -70.63
CA TRP A 8 16.68 -1.14 -69.47
C TRP A 8 17.08 -0.32 -68.22
N TYR A 9 16.19 0.55 -67.78
CA TYR A 9 16.31 1.18 -66.49
C TYR A 9 15.85 0.21 -65.38
N LEU A 10 16.82 -0.42 -64.72
CA LEU A 10 16.60 -1.12 -63.49
C LEU A 10 16.51 -0.09 -62.39
N THR A 11 15.31 0.34 -62.08
CA THR A 11 15.06 1.09 -60.80
C THR A 11 15.07 0.10 -59.67
N ALA A 12 16.21 0.03 -58.99
CA ALA A 12 16.32 -0.67 -57.71
C ALA A 12 15.50 0.09 -56.66
N ILE A 13 14.32 -0.41 -56.35
CA ILE A 13 13.54 0.03 -55.18
C ILE A 13 14.22 -0.53 -53.95
N VAL A 14 15.06 0.28 -53.32
CA VAL A 14 15.57 -0.01 -51.98
C VAL A 14 14.45 0.21 -51.00
N LEU A 15 13.78 -0.88 -50.60
CA LEU A 15 12.81 -0.88 -49.52
C LEU A 15 13.58 -0.73 -48.22
N PHE A 16 13.67 0.49 -47.69
CA PHE A 16 14.16 0.74 -46.33
C PHE A 16 13.12 0.21 -45.36
N PHE A 17 13.32 -1.00 -44.88
CA PHE A 17 12.58 -1.55 -43.75
C PHE A 17 13.13 -0.86 -42.50
N VAL A 18 12.51 0.25 -42.10
CA VAL A 18 12.76 0.86 -40.82
C VAL A 18 12.15 -0.03 -39.75
N ILE A 19 12.97 -0.93 -39.23
CA ILE A 19 12.61 -1.70 -38.02
C ILE A 19 12.58 -0.71 -36.89
N GLY A 20 11.39 -0.20 -36.55
CA GLY A 20 11.15 0.56 -35.37
C GLY A 20 11.42 -0.32 -34.13
N VAL A 21 12.60 -0.18 -33.56
CA VAL A 21 12.91 -0.78 -32.26
C VAL A 21 12.08 -0.02 -31.23
N SER A 22 10.87 -0.51 -30.96
CA SER A 22 10.09 -0.03 -29.83
C SER A 22 10.85 -0.40 -28.57
N ASN A 23 11.55 0.58 -27.99
CA ASN A 23 12.10 0.43 -26.65
C ASN A 23 10.93 0.28 -25.69
N VAL A 24 10.51 -0.95 -25.46
CA VAL A 24 9.64 -1.30 -24.34
C VAL A 24 10.48 -1.11 -23.09
N THR A 25 10.45 0.11 -22.54
CA THR A 25 10.97 0.36 -21.21
C THR A 25 10.06 -0.39 -20.24
N SER A 26 10.38 -1.64 -19.98
CA SER A 26 9.80 -2.37 -18.88
C SER A 26 10.17 -1.60 -17.62
N LYS A 27 9.21 -0.80 -17.09
CA LYS A 27 9.30 -0.31 -15.72
C LYS A 27 9.22 -1.56 -14.85
N SER A 28 10.37 -2.12 -14.53
CA SER A 28 10.46 -3.03 -13.39
C SER A 28 10.00 -2.22 -12.19
N ASN A 29 8.82 -2.52 -11.68
CA ASN A 29 8.38 -2.02 -10.39
C ASN A 29 9.30 -2.66 -9.35
N VAL A 30 10.48 -2.07 -9.19
CA VAL A 30 11.37 -2.40 -8.09
C VAL A 30 10.65 -1.95 -6.84
N CYS A 31 10.02 -2.88 -6.17
CA CYS A 31 9.41 -2.63 -4.89
C CYS A 31 10.54 -2.45 -3.88
N LEU A 32 10.85 -1.20 -3.57
CA LEU A 32 11.75 -0.90 -2.49
C LEU A 32 11.10 -1.30 -1.16
N PRO A 33 11.83 -1.97 -0.28
CA PRO A 33 11.30 -2.33 1.04
C PRO A 33 10.93 -1.03 1.77
N LEU A 34 9.68 -0.98 2.25
CA LEU A 34 9.19 0.16 3.03
C LEU A 34 9.85 0.18 4.40
N THR A 35 10.14 1.37 4.90
CA THR A 35 10.49 1.57 6.29
C THR A 35 9.33 1.22 7.21
N GLU A 36 9.61 0.92 8.47
CA GLU A 36 8.55 0.62 9.45
C GLU A 36 7.59 1.81 9.65
N GLU A 37 8.10 3.03 9.57
CA GLU A 37 7.28 4.24 9.65
C GLU A 37 6.32 4.35 8.46
N GLU A 38 6.79 4.08 7.25
CA GLU A 38 5.94 4.05 6.05
C GLU A 38 4.88 2.96 6.11
N LYS A 39 5.20 1.78 6.66
CA LYS A 39 4.24 0.71 6.88
C LYS A 39 3.15 1.14 7.87
N ILE A 40 3.53 1.75 9.00
CA ILE A 40 2.59 2.28 10.00
C ILE A 40 1.67 3.34 9.37
N GLU A 41 2.25 4.28 8.61
CA GLU A 41 1.47 5.32 7.94
C GLU A 41 0.46 4.73 6.92
N LYS A 42 0.87 3.72 6.16
CA LYS A 42 -0.04 3.01 5.25
C LYS A 42 -1.17 2.31 5.99
N LEU A 43 -0.88 1.67 7.14
CA LEU A 43 -1.91 1.03 7.96
C LEU A 43 -2.91 2.06 8.53
N LEU A 44 -2.43 3.20 9.03
CA LEU A 44 -3.29 4.28 9.51
C LEU A 44 -4.22 4.80 8.42
N LYS A 45 -3.69 5.04 7.21
CA LYS A 45 -4.52 5.44 6.06
C LYS A 45 -5.55 4.37 5.68
N LYS A 46 -5.20 3.09 5.75
CA LYS A 46 -6.16 2.00 5.50
C LYS A 46 -7.28 1.98 6.53
N VAL A 47 -7.00 2.31 7.79
CA VAL A 47 -8.03 2.50 8.82
C VAL A 47 -8.99 3.62 8.42
N GLY A 48 -8.48 4.79 8.04
CA GLY A 48 -9.30 5.95 7.66
C GLY A 48 -10.14 5.77 6.39
N LEU A 49 -9.73 4.84 5.51
CA LEU A 49 -10.43 4.54 4.25
C LEU A 49 -11.34 3.31 4.34
N LEU A 50 -11.43 2.67 5.50
CA LEU A 50 -12.24 1.46 5.65
C LEU A 50 -13.73 1.77 5.44
N GLN A 51 -14.38 0.92 4.62
CA GLN A 51 -15.83 0.93 4.47
C GLN A 51 -16.46 0.10 5.60
N GLY A 52 -16.84 0.79 6.69
CA GLY A 52 -17.36 0.16 7.90
C GLY A 52 -17.22 1.04 9.12
N SER A 53 -17.34 0.46 10.30
CA SER A 53 -17.16 1.16 11.57
C SER A 53 -16.18 0.43 12.48
N PHE A 54 -15.57 1.18 13.39
CA PHE A 54 -14.72 0.66 14.43
C PHE A 54 -15.45 0.67 15.77
N ILE A 55 -15.41 -0.45 16.47
CA ILE A 55 -16.05 -0.59 17.78
C ILE A 55 -14.97 -0.54 18.85
N ARG A 56 -15.11 0.43 19.75
CA ARG A 56 -14.24 0.64 20.90
C ARG A 56 -15.08 0.74 22.15
N ASN A 57 -14.84 -0.15 23.13
CA ASN A 57 -15.59 -0.20 24.38
C ASN A 57 -17.12 -0.25 24.20
N GLY A 58 -17.60 -0.92 23.13
CA GLY A 58 -19.01 -1.02 22.81
C GLY A 58 -19.59 0.14 21.99
N GLU A 59 -18.81 1.20 21.76
CA GLU A 59 -19.22 2.36 20.96
C GLU A 59 -18.70 2.24 19.51
N SER A 60 -19.56 2.62 18.57
CA SER A 60 -19.24 2.63 17.14
C SER A 60 -18.65 3.98 16.73
N HIS A 61 -17.54 3.96 16.01
CA HIS A 61 -16.82 5.12 15.50
C HIS A 61 -16.65 5.01 13.99
N THR A 62 -16.59 6.14 13.30
CA THR A 62 -16.27 6.18 11.88
C THR A 62 -14.81 5.79 11.64
N ALA A 63 -14.48 5.43 10.40
CA ALA A 63 -13.11 5.13 9.98
C ALA A 63 -12.16 6.31 10.23
N GLU A 64 -12.60 7.54 9.93
CA GLU A 64 -11.83 8.76 10.15
C GLU A 64 -11.55 9.01 11.65
N GLU A 65 -12.56 8.86 12.50
CA GLU A 65 -12.39 8.98 13.96
C GLU A 65 -11.44 7.93 14.51
N ALA A 66 -11.51 6.71 13.98
CA ALA A 66 -10.61 5.63 14.38
C ALA A 66 -9.15 5.93 13.98
N GLU A 67 -8.91 6.38 12.74
CA GLU A 67 -7.58 6.81 12.30
C GLU A 67 -7.03 7.92 13.18
N LYS A 68 -7.80 8.98 13.41
CA LYS A 68 -7.41 10.11 14.26
C LYS A 68 -7.06 9.67 15.68
N HIS A 69 -7.87 8.77 16.26
CA HIS A 69 -7.61 8.21 17.56
C HIS A 69 -6.32 7.38 17.63
N LEU A 70 -6.08 6.53 16.64
CA LEU A 70 -4.86 5.71 16.59
C LEU A 70 -3.60 6.56 16.37
N ARG A 71 -3.68 7.63 15.58
CA ARG A 71 -2.59 8.61 15.43
C ARG A 71 -2.28 9.30 16.76
N TYR A 72 -3.30 9.74 17.46
CA TYR A 72 -3.15 10.32 18.80
C TYR A 72 -2.49 9.34 19.77
N LYS A 73 -3.00 8.10 19.86
CA LYS A 73 -2.42 7.06 20.74
C LYS A 73 -0.97 6.78 20.42
N LEU A 74 -0.62 6.67 19.14
CA LEU A 74 0.76 6.43 18.70
C LEU A 74 1.68 7.58 19.12
N LYS A 75 1.23 8.82 18.92
CA LYS A 75 1.97 10.02 19.33
C LYS A 75 2.23 10.03 20.84
N GLU A 76 1.18 9.80 21.64
CA GLU A 76 1.30 9.76 23.11
C GLU A 76 2.23 8.62 23.57
N ALA A 77 2.12 7.45 22.95
CA ALA A 77 2.99 6.32 23.25
C ALA A 77 4.46 6.60 22.91
N LYS A 78 4.74 7.23 21.78
CA LYS A 78 6.10 7.64 21.37
C LYS A 78 6.71 8.70 22.29
N ASN A 79 5.88 9.56 22.89
CA ASN A 79 6.30 10.63 23.79
C ASN A 79 6.35 10.19 25.26
N SER A 80 5.94 8.97 25.56
CA SER A 80 5.97 8.44 26.92
C SER A 80 7.41 8.24 27.41
N PHE A 81 7.64 8.45 28.71
CA PHE A 81 8.94 8.18 29.34
C PHE A 81 9.38 6.71 29.20
N PHE A 82 8.44 5.80 29.08
CA PHE A 82 8.69 4.36 28.88
C PHE A 82 8.56 3.94 27.40
N ALA A 83 8.63 4.89 26.47
CA ALA A 83 8.57 4.57 25.05
C ALA A 83 9.78 3.72 24.63
N PRO A 84 9.58 2.72 23.74
CA PRO A 84 10.69 2.09 23.06
C PRO A 84 11.53 3.10 22.29
N ASP A 85 12.80 2.74 22.01
CA ASP A 85 13.62 3.56 21.12
C ASP A 85 12.87 3.79 19.79
N PRO A 86 12.96 4.99 19.17
CA PRO A 86 12.32 5.26 17.87
C PRO A 86 12.56 4.21 16.81
N LYS A 87 13.71 3.53 16.84
CA LYS A 87 14.07 2.44 15.90
C LYS A 87 13.36 1.12 16.18
N GLU A 88 12.79 0.95 17.38
CA GLU A 88 12.06 -0.25 17.78
C GLU A 88 10.58 -0.21 17.40
N TRP A 89 10.08 0.96 16.95
CA TRP A 89 8.69 1.11 16.50
C TRP A 89 8.48 0.44 15.14
N THR A 90 8.09 -0.82 15.18
CA THR A 90 7.70 -1.59 13.97
C THR A 90 6.20 -1.53 13.73
N ALA A 91 5.77 -1.81 12.50
CA ALA A 91 4.35 -1.92 12.16
C ALA A 91 3.65 -3.02 12.98
N LYS A 92 4.36 -4.10 13.29
CA LYS A 92 3.85 -5.17 14.16
C LYS A 92 3.64 -4.66 15.59
N LEU A 93 4.61 -3.92 16.15
CA LEU A 93 4.49 -3.32 17.48
C LEU A 93 3.35 -2.30 17.55
N PHE A 94 3.18 -1.48 16.50
CA PHE A 94 2.04 -0.58 16.36
C PHE A 94 0.71 -1.33 16.44
N ILE A 95 0.54 -2.41 15.70
CA ILE A 95 -0.68 -3.24 15.74
C ILE A 95 -0.90 -3.75 17.16
N GLU A 96 0.13 -4.35 17.76
CA GLU A 96 0.02 -4.99 19.07
C GLU A 96 -0.27 -3.99 20.21
N LYS A 97 0.46 -2.88 20.26
CA LYS A 97 0.40 -1.95 21.41
C LYS A 97 -0.62 -0.83 21.22
N ILE A 98 -0.85 -0.37 19.99
CA ILE A 98 -1.66 0.82 19.73
C ILE A 98 -3.04 0.46 19.19
N ALA A 99 -3.10 -0.42 18.16
CA ALA A 99 -4.29 -0.62 17.35
C ALA A 99 -5.13 -1.85 17.70
N SER A 100 -4.69 -2.66 18.67
CA SER A 100 -5.38 -3.90 19.05
C SER A 100 -6.45 -3.72 20.12
N LYS A 101 -6.25 -2.81 21.06
CA LYS A 101 -7.10 -2.70 22.27
C LYS A 101 -7.02 -1.34 22.94
N SER A 102 -7.99 -1.08 23.80
CA SER A 102 -8.00 0.07 24.71
C SER A 102 -6.90 -0.06 25.77
N PHE A 103 -6.17 1.02 26.05
CA PHE A 103 -5.19 1.05 27.13
C PHE A 103 -5.85 0.94 28.51
N LEU A 104 -7.02 1.55 28.67
CA LEU A 104 -7.69 1.64 29.98
C LEU A 104 -8.44 0.36 30.33
N SER A 105 -9.25 -0.15 29.37
CA SER A 105 -10.13 -1.31 29.66
C SER A 105 -9.52 -2.65 29.24
N GLY A 106 -8.46 -2.63 28.41
CA GLY A 106 -7.93 -3.85 27.80
C GLY A 106 -8.85 -4.49 26.75
N THR A 107 -10.01 -3.90 26.49
CA THR A 107 -10.99 -4.41 25.53
C THR A 107 -10.46 -4.34 24.12
N ALA A 108 -10.53 -5.45 23.37
CA ALA A 108 -10.10 -5.52 21.98
C ALA A 108 -10.97 -4.61 21.09
N TYR A 109 -10.32 -3.90 20.16
CA TYR A 109 -11.04 -3.16 19.12
C TYR A 109 -11.59 -4.12 18.07
N GLN A 110 -12.81 -3.85 17.61
CA GLN A 110 -13.49 -4.60 16.58
C GLN A 110 -13.74 -3.72 15.36
N ILE A 111 -13.85 -4.36 14.21
CA ILE A 111 -14.28 -3.74 12.96
C ILE A 111 -15.58 -4.40 12.56
N LYS A 112 -16.56 -3.59 12.18
CA LYS A 112 -17.81 -4.04 11.58
C LYS A 112 -17.88 -3.51 10.16
N PHE A 113 -17.85 -4.42 9.20
CA PHE A 113 -17.94 -4.10 7.78
C PHE A 113 -19.37 -3.78 7.37
N VAL A 114 -19.55 -3.18 6.19
CA VAL A 114 -20.89 -2.83 5.65
C VAL A 114 -21.78 -4.04 5.42
N ASP A 115 -21.21 -5.22 5.20
CA ASP A 115 -21.93 -6.49 5.08
C ASP A 115 -22.35 -7.10 6.44
N GLY A 116 -22.03 -6.41 7.54
CA GLY A 116 -22.32 -6.84 8.91
C GLY A 116 -21.29 -7.80 9.52
N LYS A 117 -20.29 -8.25 8.76
CA LYS A 117 -19.21 -9.10 9.28
C LYS A 117 -18.36 -8.33 10.28
N GLU A 118 -17.98 -9.00 11.37
CA GLU A 118 -17.11 -8.42 12.39
C GLU A 118 -15.78 -9.17 12.48
N THR A 119 -14.72 -8.44 12.82
CA THR A 119 -13.39 -8.99 13.05
C THR A 119 -12.63 -8.14 14.06
N LYS A 120 -11.61 -8.72 14.71
CA LYS A 120 -10.71 -7.94 15.55
C LYS A 120 -9.85 -7.01 14.69
N SER A 121 -9.66 -5.78 15.15
CA SER A 121 -8.80 -4.79 14.49
C SER A 121 -7.38 -5.31 14.26
N ALA A 122 -6.82 -6.02 15.26
CA ALA A 122 -5.48 -6.62 15.17
C ALA A 122 -5.36 -7.65 14.03
N ASP A 123 -6.37 -8.50 13.84
CA ASP A 123 -6.35 -9.54 12.81
C ASP A 123 -6.42 -8.92 11.41
N TRP A 124 -7.34 -7.95 11.24
CA TRP A 124 -7.47 -7.23 9.98
C TRP A 124 -6.19 -6.45 9.64
N LEU A 125 -5.64 -5.68 10.58
CA LEU A 125 -4.41 -4.91 10.36
C LEU A 125 -3.21 -5.82 10.06
N SER A 126 -3.14 -6.99 10.71
CA SER A 126 -2.07 -7.96 10.41
C SER A 126 -2.19 -8.52 8.98
N ALA A 127 -3.41 -8.74 8.50
CA ALA A 127 -3.64 -9.15 7.11
C ALA A 127 -3.29 -8.01 6.12
N GLU A 128 -3.61 -6.76 6.45
CA GLU A 128 -3.24 -5.59 5.63
C GLU A 128 -1.72 -5.35 5.63
N LEU A 129 -1.04 -5.56 6.76
CA LEU A 129 0.42 -5.47 6.84
C LEU A 129 1.09 -6.47 5.89
N LYS A 130 0.63 -7.72 5.88
CA LYS A 130 1.13 -8.73 4.94
C LYS A 130 1.01 -8.27 3.49
N LYS A 131 -0.13 -7.67 3.09
CA LYS A 131 -0.32 -7.13 1.73
C LYS A 131 0.68 -6.01 1.43
N ILE A 132 0.94 -5.12 2.40
CA ILE A 132 1.90 -4.02 2.27
C ILE A 132 3.32 -4.56 2.08
N GLU A 133 3.69 -5.61 2.80
CA GLU A 133 5.04 -6.21 2.76
C GLU A 133 5.29 -7.01 1.48
N PHE A 134 4.26 -7.62 0.90
CA PHE A 134 4.38 -8.37 -0.37
C PHE A 134 4.37 -7.50 -1.62
N CYS A 135 4.23 -6.16 -1.49
CA CYS A 135 4.23 -5.26 -2.64
C CYS A 135 3.21 -5.65 -3.72
N LEU A 136 2.02 -6.07 -3.32
CA LEU A 136 0.91 -6.41 -4.22
C LEU A 136 0.11 -5.17 -4.61
#